data_a3a53e74e1a1779710bc53239a5cb508
#
_entry.id   a3a53e74e1a1779710bc53239a5cb508
#
_cell.length_a   1.000
_cell.length_b   1.000
_cell.length_c   1.000
_cell.angle_alpha   90.00
_cell.angle_beta   90.00
_cell.angle_gamma   90.00
#
_symmetry.space_group_name_H-M   'P 1'
#
loop_
_entity.id
_entity.type
_entity.pdbx_description
1 polymer ?
#
loop_
_entity_poly.entity_id
_entity_poly.type
_entity_poly.pdbx_seq_one_letter_code
_entity_poly.pdbx_strand_id
1 'polypeptide(L)'
;MEATATLKYLKASPQKVRLVADLIRGKKVDEALSILRFTKKSSAKDLEKLLRSAVANAENTEKGVDSDDLVVSKIYVNEGPREKRVQPAPMGRAYRIQKRKAHVTVHVSDEVKAVNARSGDVAPASAGKTAKAKRRPAKAGAPAAK
;
A
#
# COMPACT_ATOMS: atom_id res chain seq x y z
N MET A 1 13.01 9.14 -15.45
CA MET A 1 13.49 9.94 -14.31
C MET A 1 12.85 9.49 -12.99
N GLU A 2 13.47 9.71 -11.81
CA GLU A 2 12.87 9.39 -10.51
C GLU A 2 13.14 10.54 -9.52
N ALA A 3 12.08 11.21 -9.06
CA ALA A 3 12.16 12.22 -8.02
C ALA A 3 11.56 11.68 -6.72
N THR A 4 12.10 12.13 -5.58
CA THR A 4 11.68 11.62 -4.28
C THR A 4 11.35 12.75 -3.30
N ALA A 5 10.35 12.50 -2.44
CA ALA A 5 10.09 13.34 -1.28
C ALA A 5 9.83 12.48 -0.05
N THR A 6 10.29 12.95 1.11
CA THR A 6 10.16 12.21 2.37
C THR A 6 9.53 13.08 3.44
N LEU A 7 8.47 12.57 4.06
CA LEU A 7 7.83 13.16 5.23
C LEU A 7 8.18 12.34 6.47
N LYS A 8 8.88 12.95 7.43
CA LYS A 8 9.26 12.30 8.69
C LYS A 8 8.30 12.67 9.82
N TYR A 9 8.14 11.76 10.79
CA TYR A 9 7.41 11.97 12.05
C TYR A 9 5.93 12.34 11.91
N LEU A 10 5.25 11.86 10.85
CA LEU A 10 3.81 12.03 10.70
C LEU A 10 3.08 11.44 11.93
N LYS A 11 2.22 12.26 12.57
CA LYS A 11 1.44 11.89 13.78
C LYS A 11 0.25 10.98 13.44
N ALA A 12 0.51 9.88 12.75
CA ALA A 12 -0.50 8.90 12.38
C ALA A 12 0.08 7.48 12.47
N SER A 13 -0.79 6.50 12.71
CA SER A 13 -0.39 5.09 12.69
C SER A 13 -0.03 4.67 11.26
N PRO A 14 1.09 3.94 11.05
CA PRO A 14 1.51 3.48 9.71
C PRO A 14 0.41 2.71 8.96
N GLN A 15 -0.34 1.85 9.65
CA GLN A 15 -1.45 1.10 9.06
C GLN A 15 -2.54 2.00 8.46
N LYS A 16 -2.89 3.10 9.17
CA LYS A 16 -3.90 4.05 8.67
C LYS A 16 -3.38 4.85 7.46
N VAL A 17 -2.09 5.16 7.44
CA VAL A 17 -1.45 5.86 6.32
C VAL A 17 -1.32 4.96 5.10
N ARG A 18 -1.00 3.67 5.28
CA ARG A 18 -0.91 2.70 4.17
C ARG A 18 -2.21 2.58 3.38
N LEU A 19 -3.36 2.61 4.05
CA LEU A 19 -4.66 2.59 3.37
C LEU A 19 -4.83 3.76 2.38
N VAL A 20 -4.29 4.94 2.70
CA VAL A 20 -4.34 6.09 1.79
C VAL A 20 -3.25 5.99 0.72
N ALA A 21 -2.07 5.51 1.09
CA ALA A 21 -0.96 5.30 0.16
C ALA A 21 -1.32 4.30 -0.96
N ASP A 22 -2.06 3.24 -0.62
CA ASP A 22 -2.48 2.22 -1.59
C ASP A 22 -3.48 2.76 -2.63
N LEU A 23 -4.26 3.80 -2.29
CA LEU A 23 -5.19 4.44 -3.24
C LEU A 23 -4.49 5.22 -4.36
N ILE A 24 -3.28 5.73 -4.10
CA ILE A 24 -2.54 6.60 -5.03
C ILE A 24 -1.37 5.91 -5.71
N ARG A 25 -1.00 4.71 -5.25
CA ARG A 25 0.10 3.96 -5.85
C ARG A 25 -0.21 3.59 -7.30
N GLY A 26 0.73 3.86 -8.22
CA GLY A 26 0.60 3.54 -9.65
C GLY A 26 -0.36 4.44 -10.43
N LYS A 27 -0.80 5.56 -9.85
CA LYS A 27 -1.68 6.52 -10.51
C LYS A 27 -0.90 7.72 -11.03
N LYS A 28 -1.45 8.39 -12.04
CA LYS A 28 -0.95 9.70 -12.48
C LYS A 28 -1.07 10.70 -11.33
N VAL A 29 -0.17 11.67 -11.28
CA VAL A 29 -0.08 12.65 -10.19
C VAL A 29 -1.38 13.44 -10.05
N ASP A 30 -2.01 13.88 -11.14
CA ASP A 30 -3.27 14.64 -11.09
C ASP A 30 -4.44 13.83 -10.55
N GLU A 31 -4.55 12.56 -10.96
CA GLU A 31 -5.53 11.65 -10.37
C GLU A 31 -5.29 11.43 -8.89
N ALA A 32 -4.02 11.22 -8.50
CA ALA A 32 -3.63 11.01 -7.11
C ALA A 32 -3.96 12.22 -6.23
N LEU A 33 -3.69 13.44 -6.71
CA LEU A 33 -4.05 14.69 -6.03
C LEU A 33 -5.57 14.84 -5.88
N SER A 34 -6.33 14.52 -6.91
CA SER A 34 -7.79 14.54 -6.87
C SER A 34 -8.33 13.55 -5.85
N ILE A 35 -7.85 12.30 -5.85
CA ILE A 35 -8.23 11.27 -4.88
C ILE A 35 -7.91 11.72 -3.45
N LEU A 36 -6.74 12.30 -3.21
CA LEU A 36 -6.34 12.76 -1.87
C LEU A 36 -7.22 13.89 -1.34
N ARG A 37 -7.65 14.83 -2.20
CA ARG A 37 -8.58 15.93 -1.85
C ARG A 37 -9.94 15.42 -1.38
N PHE A 38 -10.47 14.39 -2.05
CA PHE A 38 -11.79 13.82 -1.70
C PHE A 38 -11.73 12.78 -0.58
N THR A 39 -10.54 12.29 -0.22
CA THR A 39 -10.37 11.26 0.82
C THR A 39 -10.59 11.84 2.22
N LYS A 40 -11.60 11.35 2.95
CA LYS A 40 -11.97 11.78 4.31
C LYS A 40 -11.04 11.22 5.40
N LYS A 41 -9.73 11.17 5.17
CA LYS A 41 -8.73 10.71 6.16
C LYS A 41 -7.80 11.86 6.52
N SER A 42 -7.49 12.04 7.81
CA SER A 42 -6.61 13.13 8.27
C SER A 42 -5.22 13.11 7.59
N SER A 43 -4.66 11.91 7.36
CA SER A 43 -3.38 11.76 6.70
C SER A 43 -3.38 12.09 5.20
N ALA A 44 -4.55 12.22 4.56
CA ALA A 44 -4.63 12.55 3.14
C ALA A 44 -4.06 13.94 2.83
N LYS A 45 -4.35 14.94 3.68
CA LYS A 45 -3.82 16.31 3.53
C LYS A 45 -2.28 16.37 3.63
N ASP A 46 -1.70 15.54 4.50
CA ASP A 46 -0.24 15.49 4.66
C ASP A 46 0.41 14.79 3.46
N LEU A 47 -0.22 13.74 2.93
CA LEU A 47 0.22 13.06 1.71
C LEU A 47 0.07 13.94 0.46
N GLU A 48 -0.98 14.75 0.37
CA GLU A 48 -1.13 15.74 -0.72
C GLU A 48 0.04 16.72 -0.74
N LYS A 49 0.42 17.28 0.42
CA LYS A 49 1.58 18.19 0.51
C LYS A 49 2.88 17.50 0.13
N LEU A 50 3.04 16.25 0.58
CA LEU A 50 4.22 15.46 0.25
C LEU A 50 4.32 15.18 -1.26
N LEU A 51 3.20 14.82 -1.90
CA LEU A 51 3.15 14.58 -3.33
C LEU A 51 3.47 15.85 -4.13
N ARG A 52 2.91 17.00 -3.76
CA ARG A 52 3.26 18.29 -4.37
C ARG A 52 4.76 18.62 -4.23
N SER A 53 5.35 18.30 -3.08
CA SER A 53 6.80 18.47 -2.89
C SER A 53 7.61 17.54 -3.80
N ALA A 54 7.14 16.31 -4.05
CA ALA A 54 7.79 15.39 -4.96
C ALA A 54 7.73 15.88 -6.41
N VAL A 55 6.59 16.45 -6.84
CA VAL A 55 6.43 17.06 -8.16
C VAL A 55 7.37 18.25 -8.33
N ALA A 56 7.39 19.18 -7.38
CA ALA A 56 8.29 20.32 -7.41
C ALA A 56 9.78 19.90 -7.45
N ASN A 57 10.14 18.80 -6.75
CA ASN A 57 11.48 18.24 -6.84
C ASN A 57 11.78 17.68 -8.25
N ALA A 58 10.79 17.07 -8.91
CA ALA A 58 10.92 16.58 -10.28
C ALA A 58 11.16 17.74 -11.26
N GLU A 59 10.34 18.77 -11.21
CA GLU A 59 10.44 19.98 -12.04
C GLU A 59 11.78 20.72 -11.86
N ASN A 60 12.27 20.78 -10.61
CA ASN A 60 13.56 21.42 -10.32
C ASN A 60 14.78 20.60 -10.77
N THR A 61 14.65 19.27 -10.81
CA THR A 61 15.78 18.39 -11.19
C THR A 61 15.96 18.34 -12.70
N GLU A 62 14.88 18.32 -13.46
CA GLU A 62 14.92 18.35 -14.93
C GLU A 62 13.98 19.44 -15.45
N LYS A 63 14.58 20.46 -16.08
CA LYS A 63 13.85 21.52 -16.77
C LYS A 63 13.15 20.95 -18.00
N GLY A 64 11.84 20.83 -17.96
CA GLY A 64 11.01 20.40 -19.10
C GLY A 64 10.20 19.11 -18.88
N VAL A 65 10.12 18.62 -17.66
CA VAL A 65 9.18 17.55 -17.33
C VAL A 65 7.81 18.16 -17.00
N ASP A 66 6.80 17.81 -17.81
CA ASP A 66 5.44 18.24 -17.55
C ASP A 66 4.86 17.42 -16.37
N SER A 67 4.21 18.12 -15.45
CA SER A 67 3.56 17.49 -14.26
C SER A 67 2.54 16.44 -14.63
N ASP A 68 1.91 16.56 -15.81
CA ASP A 68 0.82 15.72 -16.31
C ASP A 68 1.27 14.29 -16.68
N ASP A 69 2.56 14.12 -17.01
CA ASP A 69 3.16 12.84 -17.39
C ASP A 69 3.73 12.07 -16.19
N LEU A 70 3.77 12.70 -15.03
CA LEU A 70 4.31 12.08 -13.83
C LEU A 70 3.36 11.04 -13.22
N VAL A 71 3.95 9.91 -12.78
CA VAL A 71 3.24 8.80 -12.13
C VAL A 71 3.85 8.49 -10.77
N VAL A 72 3.03 8.18 -9.79
CA VAL A 72 3.48 7.70 -8.49
C VAL A 72 3.97 6.26 -8.62
N SER A 73 5.28 6.09 -8.82
CA SER A 73 5.89 4.77 -9.04
C SER A 73 5.89 3.93 -7.78
N LYS A 74 6.33 4.49 -6.67
CA LYS A 74 6.47 3.78 -5.39
C LYS A 74 6.09 4.71 -4.24
N ILE A 75 5.45 4.13 -3.22
CA ILE A 75 5.18 4.82 -1.98
C ILE A 75 5.44 3.87 -0.81
N TYR A 76 6.30 4.27 0.11
CA TYR A 76 6.67 3.51 1.29
C TYR A 76 6.18 4.19 2.55
N VAL A 77 5.59 3.42 3.45
CA VAL A 77 5.15 3.89 4.77
C VAL A 77 5.82 3.04 5.83
N ASN A 78 6.84 3.62 6.46
CA ASN A 78 7.65 3.00 7.49
C ASN A 78 7.19 3.41 8.89
N GLU A 79 7.47 2.59 9.88
CA GLU A 79 7.20 2.93 11.27
C GLU A 79 8.19 3.98 11.77
N GLY A 80 7.65 5.01 12.43
CA GLY A 80 8.43 5.99 13.16
C GLY A 80 8.52 5.67 14.67
N PRO A 81 9.13 6.56 15.45
CA PRO A 81 9.25 6.38 16.90
C PRO A 81 7.88 6.31 17.56
N ARG A 82 7.78 5.49 18.61
CA ARG A 82 6.58 5.29 19.40
C ARG A 82 6.72 6.01 20.73
N GLU A 83 5.88 7.01 20.98
CA GLU A 83 5.82 7.69 22.25
C GLU A 83 4.95 6.90 23.22
N LYS A 84 5.53 6.48 24.34
CA LYS A 84 4.82 5.79 25.41
C LYS A 84 4.12 6.82 26.30
N ARG A 85 2.84 6.59 26.60
CA ARG A 85 2.04 7.39 27.54
C ARG A 85 1.33 6.46 28.50
N VAL A 86 0.97 6.98 29.65
CA VAL A 86 0.23 6.26 30.68
C VAL A 86 -1.14 6.91 30.81
N GLN A 87 -2.18 6.10 30.85
CA GLN A 87 -3.54 6.52 31.14
C GLN A 87 -3.96 5.90 32.47
N PRO A 88 -4.45 6.70 33.42
CA PRO A 88 -4.97 6.17 34.68
C PRO A 88 -6.18 5.28 34.42
N ALA A 89 -6.29 4.21 35.20
CA ALA A 89 -7.39 3.25 35.15
C ALA A 89 -7.97 3.04 36.55
N PRO A 90 -9.19 2.50 36.67
CA PRO A 90 -9.81 2.17 37.97
C PRO A 90 -8.93 1.28 38.83
N MET A 91 -9.10 1.35 40.13
CA MET A 91 -8.39 0.53 41.14
C MET A 91 -6.87 0.74 41.16
N GLY A 92 -6.38 1.96 40.86
CA GLY A 92 -4.95 2.27 40.88
C GLY A 92 -4.13 1.64 39.76
N ARG A 93 -4.78 1.07 38.75
CA ARG A 93 -4.10 0.50 37.58
C ARG A 93 -3.71 1.59 36.59
N ALA A 94 -2.76 1.29 35.70
CA ALA A 94 -2.31 2.18 34.65
C ALA A 94 -2.24 1.46 33.30
N TYR A 95 -2.87 2.02 32.27
CA TYR A 95 -2.79 1.50 30.92
C TYR A 95 -1.69 2.20 30.12
N ARG A 96 -0.92 1.41 29.40
CA ARG A 96 0.11 1.92 28.50
C ARG A 96 -0.48 2.25 27.14
N ILE A 97 -0.39 3.52 26.73
CA ILE A 97 -0.78 3.99 25.38
C ILE A 97 0.47 4.25 24.56
N GLN A 98 0.47 3.81 23.30
CA GLN A 98 1.52 4.09 22.33
C GLN A 98 1.00 5.07 21.28
N LYS A 99 1.54 6.29 21.25
CA LYS A 99 1.34 7.24 20.16
C LYS A 99 2.32 6.93 19.04
N ARG A 100 1.84 6.25 18.00
CA ARG A 100 2.66 5.83 16.87
C ARG A 100 2.85 6.97 15.88
N LYS A 101 4.04 7.06 15.29
CA LYS A 101 4.38 7.95 14.18
C LYS A 101 4.74 7.13 12.96
N ALA A 102 4.69 7.74 11.78
CA ALA A 102 5.07 7.13 10.52
C ALA A 102 6.06 8.01 9.76
N HIS A 103 6.86 7.38 8.92
CA HIS A 103 7.67 8.04 7.90
C HIS A 103 7.14 7.63 6.54
N VAL A 104 6.94 8.59 5.64
CA VAL A 104 6.43 8.34 4.31
C VAL A 104 7.44 8.83 3.28
N THR A 105 7.76 7.98 2.31
CA THR A 105 8.59 8.34 1.17
C THR A 105 7.80 8.07 -0.10
N VAL A 106 7.70 9.07 -0.96
CA VAL A 106 7.03 9.00 -2.26
C VAL A 106 8.09 9.11 -3.36
N HIS A 107 7.99 8.25 -4.34
CA HIS A 107 8.79 8.26 -5.56
C HIS A 107 7.86 8.55 -6.73
N VAL A 108 8.19 9.56 -7.50
CA VAL A 108 7.48 9.95 -8.72
C VAL A 108 8.42 9.75 -9.90
N SER A 109 7.92 9.16 -10.98
CA SER A 109 8.67 8.93 -12.21
C SER A 109 7.81 9.22 -13.44
N ASP A 110 8.43 9.59 -14.53
CA ASP A 110 7.80 9.80 -15.83
C ASP A 110 7.60 8.49 -16.62
N GLU A 111 8.09 7.36 -16.13
CA GLU A 111 7.89 6.06 -16.79
C GLU A 111 6.57 5.40 -16.40
N VAL A 112 5.55 5.56 -17.21
CA VAL A 112 4.30 4.78 -17.14
C VAL A 112 4.55 3.27 -17.30
N LYS A 113 5.68 2.88 -17.88
CA LYS A 113 6.01 1.49 -18.22
C LYS A 113 6.31 0.58 -17.03
N ALA A 114 6.84 1.11 -15.94
CA ALA A 114 7.31 0.28 -14.81
C ALA A 114 6.19 -0.22 -13.88
N VAL A 115 5.03 0.42 -13.87
CA VAL A 115 3.93 0.09 -12.95
C VAL A 115 3.03 -1.00 -13.52
N ASN A 116 2.82 -1.01 -14.83
CA ASN A 116 1.96 -2.00 -15.51
C ASN A 116 2.63 -3.39 -15.66
N ALA A 117 3.96 -3.47 -15.56
CA ALA A 117 4.67 -4.75 -15.67
C ALA A 117 4.48 -5.69 -14.46
N ARG A 118 4.04 -5.17 -13.30
CA ARG A 118 3.81 -5.97 -12.09
C ARG A 118 2.35 -6.33 -11.83
N SER A 119 1.41 -5.67 -12.50
CA SER A 119 -0.02 -6.00 -12.43
C SER A 119 -0.48 -6.94 -13.57
N GLY A 120 0.38 -7.23 -14.54
CA GLY A 120 0.08 -8.04 -15.70
C GLY A 120 0.40 -9.54 -15.58
N ASP A 121 1.13 -9.98 -14.58
CA ASP A 121 1.53 -11.39 -14.40
C ASP A 121 0.65 -12.22 -13.46
N VAL A 122 -0.61 -11.85 -13.31
CA VAL A 122 -1.61 -12.85 -12.96
C VAL A 122 -2.11 -13.44 -14.29
N ALA A 123 -1.33 -14.35 -14.84
CA ALA A 123 -1.79 -15.21 -15.92
C ALA A 123 -3.11 -15.86 -15.47
N PRO A 124 -4.17 -15.82 -16.29
CA PRO A 124 -5.37 -16.58 -15.98
C PRO A 124 -4.95 -18.04 -15.95
N ALA A 125 -5.07 -18.65 -14.78
CA ALA A 125 -4.88 -20.09 -14.65
C ALA A 125 -5.74 -20.77 -15.71
N SER A 126 -5.07 -21.36 -16.69
CA SER A 126 -5.65 -22.05 -17.82
C SER A 126 -6.69 -23.03 -17.31
N ALA A 127 -7.93 -22.79 -17.74
CA ALA A 127 -9.03 -23.71 -17.63
C ALA A 127 -8.63 -25.08 -18.20
N GLY A 128 -8.92 -26.09 -17.42
CA GLY A 128 -9.25 -27.37 -17.98
C GLY A 128 -8.12 -28.34 -18.23
N LYS A 129 -7.97 -29.27 -17.30
CA LYS A 129 -7.94 -30.70 -17.69
C LYS A 129 -8.64 -31.47 -16.56
N THR A 130 -9.90 -31.79 -16.82
CA THR A 130 -10.68 -32.85 -16.14
C THR A 130 -9.88 -34.14 -16.20
N ALA A 131 -9.13 -34.44 -15.15
CA ALA A 131 -8.57 -35.77 -14.93
C ALA A 131 -9.68 -36.65 -14.36
N LYS A 132 -10.19 -37.48 -15.27
CA LYS A 132 -11.12 -38.60 -15.07
C LYS A 132 -10.73 -39.42 -13.84
N ALA A 133 -11.49 -39.30 -12.77
CA ALA A 133 -11.31 -40.07 -11.56
C ALA A 133 -11.53 -41.56 -11.88
N LYS A 134 -10.48 -42.34 -11.84
CA LYS A 134 -10.48 -43.80 -11.98
C LYS A 134 -11.13 -44.39 -10.72
N ARG A 135 -12.40 -44.80 -10.85
CA ARG A 135 -13.16 -45.55 -9.82
C ARG A 135 -12.34 -46.78 -9.47
N ARG A 136 -11.95 -46.92 -8.20
CA ARG A 136 -11.47 -48.17 -7.62
C ARG A 136 -12.69 -49.09 -7.40
N PRO A 137 -12.65 -50.36 -7.80
CA PRO A 137 -13.73 -51.31 -7.54
C PRO A 137 -13.76 -51.67 -6.05
N ALA A 138 -14.96 -51.71 -5.52
CA ALA A 138 -15.25 -52.19 -4.18
C ALA A 138 -14.86 -53.66 -4.06
N LYS A 139 -14.09 -54.01 -3.05
CA LYS A 139 -13.77 -55.39 -2.68
C LYS A 139 -14.92 -55.90 -1.82
N ALA A 140 -15.70 -56.78 -2.43
CA ALA A 140 -16.78 -57.51 -1.83
C ALA A 140 -16.29 -58.46 -0.73
N GLY A 141 -17.16 -58.70 0.18
CA GLY A 141 -17.15 -59.41 1.41
C GLY A 141 -16.47 -60.76 1.50
N ALA A 142 -16.26 -61.15 2.71
CA ALA A 142 -16.13 -62.54 3.10
C ALA A 142 -16.98 -62.78 4.34
N PRO A 143 -17.65 -63.95 4.43
CA PRO A 143 -18.67 -64.21 5.43
C PRO A 143 -18.08 -64.77 6.72
N ALA A 144 -18.91 -64.65 7.76
CA ALA A 144 -18.73 -65.29 9.05
C ALA A 144 -18.76 -66.83 8.97
N ALA A 145 -17.95 -67.46 9.80
CA ALA A 145 -18.24 -68.80 10.31
C ALA A 145 -17.59 -69.03 11.68
N LYS A 146 -18.44 -69.35 12.58
CA LYS A 146 -18.32 -70.01 13.89
C LYS A 146 -17.71 -69.26 15.05
#